data_840a1942917f7cdc99f9fa1c6eeaefb6
#
_entry.id   840a1942917f7cdc99f9fa1c6eeaefb6
#
_cell.length_a   1.000
_cell.length_b   1.000
_cell.length_c   1.000
_cell.angle_alpha   90.00
_cell.angle_beta   90.00
_cell.angle_gamma   90.00
#
_symmetry.space_group_name_H-M   'P 1'
#
loop_
_entity.id
_entity.type
_entity.pdbx_description
1 polymer ?
#
loop_
_entity_poly.entity_id
_entity_poly.type
_entity_poly.pdbx_seq_one_letter_code
_entity_poly.pdbx_strand_id
1 'polypeptide(L)'
;DRWMEKFYQYRGNLLTGGICIKKYLDLKKYDSHTNEYRAFFYRNELMLLMKSSNQNDICCKPPVELINKYKMLDGPFFTLDFAQLEDDSWIIIESGDGQVSGITDSSQTETFYRMLKEKN
;
A
#
# COMPACT_ATOMS: atom_id res chain seq x y z
N ASP A 1 -3.66 -6.55 -27.94
CA ASP A 1 -3.46 -7.42 -26.81
C ASP A 1 -4.75 -7.59 -26.01
N ARG A 2 -5.11 -8.83 -25.69
CA ARG A 2 -6.44 -9.16 -25.12
C ARG A 2 -6.76 -8.45 -23.81
N TRP A 3 -5.76 -8.28 -22.94
CA TRP A 3 -6.00 -7.60 -21.67
C TRP A 3 -6.23 -6.10 -21.86
N MET A 4 -5.55 -5.47 -22.83
CA MET A 4 -5.75 -4.07 -23.19
C MET A 4 -7.17 -3.85 -23.73
N GLU A 5 -7.65 -4.73 -24.62
CA GLU A 5 -9.00 -4.67 -25.14
C GLU A 5 -10.03 -4.78 -24.04
N LYS A 6 -9.87 -5.74 -23.12
CA LYS A 6 -10.75 -5.88 -21.95
C LYS A 6 -10.72 -4.66 -21.05
N PHE A 7 -9.55 -4.09 -20.81
CA PHE A 7 -9.38 -2.90 -19.99
C PHE A 7 -10.14 -1.71 -20.58
N TYR A 8 -9.98 -1.44 -21.87
CA TYR A 8 -10.71 -0.38 -22.57
C TYR A 8 -12.22 -0.66 -22.62
N GLN A 9 -12.60 -1.91 -22.77
CA GLN A 9 -14.00 -2.30 -22.77
C GLN A 9 -14.70 -2.00 -21.45
N TYR A 10 -13.99 -2.24 -20.31
CA TYR A 10 -14.53 -1.97 -18.97
C TYR A 10 -14.51 -0.50 -18.60
N ARG A 11 -13.46 0.21 -18.97
CA ARG A 11 -13.27 1.61 -18.57
C ARG A 11 -13.91 2.60 -19.55
N GLY A 12 -13.87 2.29 -20.84
CA GLY A 12 -14.52 3.10 -21.87
C GLY A 12 -14.27 4.59 -21.70
N ASN A 13 -15.34 5.38 -21.67
CA ASN A 13 -15.31 6.84 -21.54
C ASN A 13 -14.86 7.33 -20.14
N LEU A 14 -14.76 6.44 -19.16
CA LEU A 14 -14.26 6.77 -17.82
C LEU A 14 -12.73 6.81 -17.76
N LEU A 15 -12.06 6.32 -18.80
CA LEU A 15 -10.61 6.37 -18.88
C LEU A 15 -10.16 7.77 -19.28
N THR A 16 -9.56 8.48 -18.32
CA THR A 16 -8.94 9.80 -18.54
C THR A 16 -7.46 9.74 -18.16
N GLY A 17 -6.63 10.51 -18.88
CA GLY A 17 -5.19 10.50 -18.68
C GLY A 17 -4.52 9.33 -19.39
N GLY A 18 -3.55 8.71 -18.73
CA GLY A 18 -2.76 7.61 -19.27
C GLY A 18 -2.98 6.28 -18.54
N ILE A 19 -2.35 5.25 -19.06
CA ILE A 19 -2.27 3.93 -18.43
C ILE A 19 -0.89 3.81 -17.78
N CYS A 20 -0.86 3.47 -16.49
CA CYS A 20 0.38 3.18 -15.77
C CYS A 20 0.73 1.70 -15.94
N ILE A 21 1.88 1.43 -16.54
CA ILE A 21 2.42 0.08 -16.68
C ILE A 21 3.62 -0.05 -15.78
N LYS A 22 3.57 -1.00 -14.85
CA LYS A 22 4.65 -1.27 -13.90
C LYS A 22 5.37 -2.57 -14.28
N LYS A 23 6.67 -2.63 -14.01
CA LYS A 23 7.43 -3.86 -14.14
C LYS A 23 6.88 -4.91 -13.17
N TYR A 24 6.64 -6.12 -13.66
CA TYR A 24 6.32 -7.26 -12.80
C TYR A 24 7.55 -7.64 -11.95
N LEU A 25 7.34 -7.87 -10.67
CA LEU A 25 8.39 -8.30 -9.73
C LEU A 25 7.92 -9.56 -8.99
N ASP A 26 8.84 -10.48 -8.76
CA ASP A 26 8.57 -11.65 -7.94
C ASP A 26 8.60 -11.28 -6.46
N LEU A 27 7.41 -11.22 -5.87
CA LEU A 27 7.24 -10.94 -4.45
C LEU A 27 7.37 -12.21 -3.63
N LYS A 28 7.97 -12.09 -2.46
CA LYS A 28 8.07 -13.21 -1.51
C LYS A 28 6.68 -13.60 -1.02
N LYS A 29 6.43 -14.90 -0.97
CA LYS A 29 5.15 -15.47 -0.53
C LYS A 29 5.31 -16.26 0.77
N TYR A 30 4.30 -16.15 1.61
CA TYR A 30 4.10 -16.93 2.81
C TYR A 30 2.73 -17.61 2.67
N ASP A 31 2.70 -18.94 2.59
CA ASP A 31 1.46 -19.69 2.35
C ASP A 31 0.64 -19.15 1.15
N SER A 32 1.31 -18.95 0.01
CA SER A 32 0.73 -18.44 -1.24
C SER A 32 0.28 -16.96 -1.23
N HIS A 33 0.47 -16.25 -0.13
CA HIS A 33 0.16 -14.82 -0.02
C HIS A 33 1.45 -13.99 -0.01
N THR A 34 1.45 -12.90 -0.75
CA THR A 34 2.58 -11.96 -0.77
C THR A 34 2.67 -11.21 0.55
N ASN A 35 3.89 -10.81 0.91
CA ASN A 35 4.14 -10.02 2.12
C ASN A 35 4.09 -8.54 1.77
N GLU A 36 2.94 -7.92 2.05
CA GLU A 36 2.68 -6.53 1.71
C GLU A 36 2.12 -5.79 2.92
N TYR A 37 2.56 -4.55 3.09
CA TYR A 37 2.09 -3.67 4.17
C TYR A 37 1.73 -2.31 3.60
N ARG A 38 0.62 -1.74 4.11
CA ARG A 38 0.22 -0.36 3.85
C ARG A 38 0.59 0.53 5.02
N ALA A 39 1.42 1.53 4.76
CA ALA A 39 1.77 2.56 5.73
C ALA A 39 0.91 3.80 5.48
N PHE A 40 0.21 4.29 6.51
CA PHE A 40 -0.48 5.57 6.51
C PHE A 40 0.41 6.62 7.15
N PHE A 41 0.70 7.68 6.41
CA PHE A 41 1.47 8.82 6.89
C PHE A 41 0.53 10.02 7.06
N TYR A 42 0.61 10.66 8.21
CA TYR A 42 -0.17 11.84 8.52
C TYR A 42 0.71 12.90 9.16
N ARG A 43 0.74 14.09 8.56
CA ARG A 43 1.56 15.22 9.03
C ARG A 43 3.02 14.85 9.27
N ASN A 44 3.63 14.22 8.26
CA ASN A 44 5.04 13.82 8.24
C ASN A 44 5.44 12.74 9.25
N GLU A 45 4.48 11.99 9.77
CA GLU A 45 4.72 10.87 10.66
C GLU A 45 3.99 9.62 10.23
N LEU A 46 4.58 8.47 10.51
CA LEU A 46 3.88 7.20 10.36
C LEU A 46 2.74 7.13 11.38
N MET A 47 1.51 7.14 10.89
CA MET A 47 0.33 7.01 11.73
C MET A 47 0.02 5.55 12.05
N LEU A 48 0.03 4.70 11.03
CA LEU A 48 -0.33 3.29 11.19
C LEU A 48 0.26 2.44 10.06
N LEU A 49 0.68 1.23 10.41
CA LEU A 49 1.16 0.22 9.49
C LEU A 49 0.20 -0.97 9.52
N MET A 50 -0.40 -1.28 8.38
CA MET A 50 -1.35 -2.39 8.24
C MET A 50 -0.82 -3.46 7.31
N LYS A 51 -1.01 -4.73 7.67
CA LYS A 51 -0.77 -5.84 6.74
C LYS A 51 -1.87 -5.90 5.67
N SER A 52 -1.55 -6.51 4.53
CA SER A 52 -2.55 -6.80 3.50
C SER A 52 -3.64 -7.75 3.98
N SER A 53 -4.79 -7.69 3.32
CA SER A 53 -5.88 -8.62 3.59
C SER A 53 -5.43 -10.07 3.40
N ASN A 54 -5.83 -10.93 4.31
CA ASN A 54 -5.53 -12.38 4.32
C ASN A 54 -4.04 -12.73 4.46
N GLN A 55 -3.19 -11.76 4.85
CA GLN A 55 -1.78 -12.01 5.05
C GLN A 55 -1.55 -12.78 6.35
N ASN A 56 -0.61 -13.75 6.29
CA ASN A 56 -0.22 -14.56 7.44
C ASN A 56 0.47 -13.72 8.52
N ASP A 57 0.16 -13.99 9.79
CA ASP A 57 0.75 -13.28 10.94
C ASP A 57 2.24 -13.58 11.15
N ILE A 58 2.77 -14.64 10.54
CA ILE A 58 4.20 -14.95 10.60
C ILE A 58 5.05 -14.07 9.67
N CYS A 59 4.44 -13.29 8.81
CA CYS A 59 5.16 -12.40 7.90
C CYS A 59 5.92 -11.33 8.67
N CYS A 60 7.19 -11.11 8.29
CA CYS A 60 7.96 -10.01 8.86
C CYS A 60 7.44 -8.66 8.37
N LYS A 61 7.60 -7.64 9.20
CA LYS A 61 7.27 -6.26 8.85
C LYS A 61 8.42 -5.59 8.09
N PRO A 62 8.13 -4.58 7.27
CA PRO A 62 9.18 -3.77 6.69
C PRO A 62 9.98 -3.05 7.80
N PRO A 63 11.29 -2.84 7.60
CA PRO A 63 12.12 -2.14 8.58
C PRO A 63 11.61 -0.73 8.87
N VAL A 64 11.61 -0.33 10.13
CA VAL A 64 11.14 1.00 10.57
C VAL A 64 11.94 2.12 9.90
N GLU A 65 13.25 1.93 9.74
CA GLU A 65 14.12 2.89 9.08
C GLU A 65 13.71 3.13 7.62
N LEU A 66 13.33 2.06 6.92
CA LEU A 66 12.85 2.15 5.55
C LEU A 66 11.55 2.96 5.48
N ILE A 67 10.60 2.65 6.37
CA ILE A 67 9.31 3.35 6.41
C ILE A 67 9.53 4.84 6.70
N ASN A 68 10.29 5.16 7.72
CA ASN A 68 10.53 6.54 8.17
C ASN A 68 11.29 7.39 7.14
N LYS A 69 12.08 6.76 6.28
CA LYS A 69 12.76 7.44 5.17
C LYS A 69 11.80 8.22 4.27
N TYR A 70 10.57 7.76 4.15
CA TYR A 70 9.58 8.30 3.21
C TYR A 70 8.47 9.12 3.87
N LYS A 71 8.56 9.42 5.17
CA LYS A 71 7.50 10.13 5.90
C LYS A 71 7.18 11.53 5.39
N MET A 72 8.08 12.12 4.61
CA MET A 72 7.92 13.45 4.03
C MET A 72 7.81 13.43 2.51
N LEU A 73 7.47 12.28 1.93
CA LEU A 73 7.49 12.09 0.47
C LEU A 73 6.40 12.89 -0.24
N ASP A 74 5.23 13.00 0.35
CA ASP A 74 4.05 13.56 -0.29
C ASP A 74 3.34 14.53 0.68
N GLY A 75 2.07 14.81 0.41
CA GLY A 75 1.26 15.75 1.16
C GLY A 75 1.01 15.36 2.62
N PRO A 76 0.05 16.04 3.27
CA PRO A 76 -0.19 15.85 4.70
C PRO A 76 -0.81 14.50 5.09
N PHE A 77 -1.41 13.80 4.12
CA PHE A 77 -2.03 12.49 4.37
C PHE A 77 -1.91 11.59 3.13
N PHE A 78 -1.06 10.61 3.20
CA PHE A 78 -0.81 9.69 2.07
C PHE A 78 -0.51 8.27 2.56
N THR A 79 -0.54 7.33 1.63
CA THR A 79 -0.17 5.93 1.87
C THR A 79 0.99 5.50 0.99
N LEU A 80 1.79 4.57 1.51
CA LEU A 80 2.75 3.81 0.73
C LEU A 80 2.53 2.32 0.99
N ASP A 81 2.49 1.55 -0.08
CA ASP A 81 2.45 0.10 -0.01
C ASP A 81 3.86 -0.46 -0.23
N PHE A 82 4.33 -1.21 0.75
CA PHE A 82 5.62 -1.90 0.75
C PHE A 82 5.42 -3.37 0.48
N ALA A 83 6.28 -3.97 -0.33
CA ALA A 83 6.28 -5.40 -0.58
C ALA A 83 7.67 -5.98 -0.39
N GLN A 84 7.73 -7.20 0.13
CA GLN A 84 8.97 -7.95 0.27
C GLN A 84 9.26 -8.72 -1.02
N LEU A 85 10.50 -8.62 -1.50
CA LEU A 85 10.99 -9.38 -2.65
C LEU A 85 11.53 -10.74 -2.22
N GLU A 86 11.73 -11.63 -3.18
CA GLU A 86 12.28 -12.98 -2.95
C GLU A 86 13.64 -12.98 -2.26
N ASP A 87 14.45 -11.93 -2.45
CA ASP A 87 15.76 -11.77 -1.81
C ASP A 87 15.69 -11.14 -0.40
N ASP A 88 14.50 -11.04 0.16
CA ASP A 88 14.18 -10.42 1.47
C ASP A 88 14.29 -8.89 1.52
N SER A 89 14.67 -8.24 0.43
CA SER A 89 14.62 -6.78 0.34
C SER A 89 13.19 -6.26 0.24
N TRP A 90 13.01 -4.97 0.49
CA TRP A 90 11.72 -4.31 0.46
C TRP A 90 11.67 -3.23 -0.61
N ILE A 91 10.51 -3.08 -1.24
CA ILE A 91 10.27 -2.09 -2.28
C ILE A 91 8.92 -1.41 -2.06
N ILE A 92 8.81 -0.15 -2.48
CA ILE A 92 7.52 0.53 -2.57
C ILE A 92 6.87 0.12 -3.90
N ILE A 93 5.65 -0.40 -3.83
CA ILE A 93 4.90 -0.84 -5.00
C ILE A 93 3.79 0.12 -5.40
N GLU A 94 3.30 0.94 -4.46
CA GLU A 94 2.23 1.88 -4.73
C GLU A 94 2.27 3.05 -3.75
N SER A 95 1.82 4.21 -4.22
CA SER A 95 1.51 5.37 -3.37
C SER A 95 0.07 5.81 -3.61
N GLY A 96 -0.56 6.35 -2.60
CA GLY A 96 -1.95 6.79 -2.69
C GLY A 96 -2.29 7.94 -1.75
N ASP A 97 -3.41 8.59 -2.01
CA ASP A 97 -4.00 9.58 -1.12
C ASP A 97 -4.60 8.86 0.09
N GLY A 98 -4.24 9.30 1.30
CA GLY A 98 -4.73 8.70 2.54
C GLY A 98 -6.24 8.77 2.72
N GLN A 99 -6.88 9.77 2.13
CA GLN A 99 -8.34 9.96 2.25
C GLN A 99 -9.15 8.90 1.50
N VAL A 100 -8.59 8.35 0.43
CA VAL A 100 -9.28 7.35 -0.42
C VAL A 100 -8.65 5.97 -0.37
N SER A 101 -7.51 5.82 0.33
CA SER A 101 -6.86 4.54 0.50
C SER A 101 -7.65 3.65 1.47
N GLY A 102 -7.93 2.43 1.05
CA GLY A 102 -8.69 1.48 1.87
C GLY A 102 -7.93 1.00 3.11
N ILE A 103 -8.69 0.63 4.13
CA ILE A 103 -8.17 -0.07 5.32
C ILE A 103 -8.03 -1.54 4.95
N THR A 104 -6.79 -2.02 4.88
CA THR A 104 -6.47 -3.37 4.42
C THR A 104 -6.64 -4.43 5.51
N ASP A 105 -6.56 -4.04 6.76
CA ASP A 105 -6.75 -4.89 7.93
C ASP A 105 -7.93 -4.37 8.75
N SER A 106 -9.08 -5.04 8.65
CA SER A 106 -10.32 -4.62 9.32
C SER A 106 -10.22 -4.62 10.84
N SER A 107 -9.32 -5.41 11.44
CA SER A 107 -9.08 -5.40 12.89
C SER A 107 -8.48 -4.08 13.37
N GLN A 108 -7.90 -3.29 12.48
CA GLN A 108 -7.28 -2.01 12.75
C GLN A 108 -8.21 -0.80 12.52
N THR A 109 -9.44 -1.03 12.10
CA THR A 109 -10.38 0.05 11.74
C THR A 109 -10.59 1.05 12.89
N GLU A 110 -10.88 0.56 14.07
CA GLU A 110 -11.08 1.42 15.24
C GLU A 110 -9.81 2.20 15.60
N THR A 111 -8.67 1.52 15.60
CA THR A 111 -7.37 2.14 15.87
C THR A 111 -7.07 3.25 14.86
N PHE A 112 -7.34 3.01 13.57
CA PHE A 112 -7.15 4.00 12.52
C PHE A 112 -7.92 5.30 12.79
N TYR A 113 -9.22 5.21 13.04
CA TYR A 113 -10.05 6.38 13.29
C TYR A 113 -9.73 7.08 14.60
N ARG A 114 -9.38 6.33 15.64
CA ARG A 114 -8.94 6.90 16.91
C ARG A 114 -7.64 7.71 16.73
N MET A 115 -6.64 7.16 16.07
CA MET A 115 -5.38 7.87 15.83
C MET A 115 -5.57 9.10 14.96
N LEU A 116 -6.41 9.02 13.94
CA LEU A 116 -6.72 10.16 13.07
C LEU A 116 -7.40 11.28 13.87
N LYS A 117 -8.31 10.93 14.76
CA LYS A 117 -8.99 11.89 15.65
C LYS A 117 -8.00 12.54 16.63
N GLU A 118 -7.12 11.76 17.25
CA GLU A 118 -6.13 12.25 18.20
C GLU A 118 -5.12 13.22 17.56
N LYS A 119 -4.79 13.02 16.29
CA LYS A 119 -3.86 13.88 15.53
C LYS A 119 -4.48 15.16 14.99
N ASN A 120 -5.78 15.27 15.02
CA ASN A 120 -6.51 16.47 14.66
C ASN A 120 -6.84 17.29 15.91
#